data_5afa1c64d9241f9c471053b950e48678
#
_entry.id   5afa1c64d9241f9c471053b950e48678
#
_cell.length_a   1.000
_cell.length_b   1.000
_cell.length_c   1.000
_cell.angle_alpha   90.00
_cell.angle_beta   90.00
_cell.angle_gamma   90.00
#
_symmetry.space_group_name_H-M   'P 1'
#
loop_
_entity.id
_entity.type
_entity.pdbx_description
1 polymer ?
#
loop_
_entity_poly.entity_id
_entity_poly.type
_entity_poly.pdbx_seq_one_letter_code
_entity_poly.pdbx_strand_id
1 'polypeptide(L)'
;NSGFLAGDPQWEVKKVFLALDVTDETIEAAAKVGADMMLTHHPLIFSGMKSVRADDLTGRKIIRLIENKISSYAMHTNFDVLGMADLSGDLLGLTNRQVLEVTYQEAGRQEGIGRVGSLERPMCLKDFGAFVKERFSLPFVKLYGNPMTMLERAAVCTGSGKSLLKDVLKSGAQVYVTGDMDYHNAIDAVAQGVCIVDAGHYGTEYLFMEYMEEKLKDWLPQIEVAKMEISHPCQVL
;
A
#
# COMPACT_ATOMS: atom_id res chain seq x y z
N ASN A 1 1.79 14.89 -1.59
CA ASN A 1 2.22 14.42 -0.24
C ASN A 1 3.45 13.49 -0.31
N SER A 2 3.96 13.20 -1.51
CA SER A 2 5.20 12.42 -1.69
C SER A 2 6.42 13.34 -1.58
N GLY A 3 7.58 12.75 -1.24
CA GLY A 3 8.86 13.44 -1.25
C GLY A 3 9.48 13.63 0.13
N PHE A 4 10.44 14.55 0.21
CA PHE A 4 11.16 14.88 1.43
C PHE A 4 10.29 15.74 2.35
N LEU A 5 9.98 15.26 3.55
CA LEU A 5 8.98 15.87 4.44
C LEU A 5 9.58 16.49 5.71
N ALA A 6 10.65 15.93 6.23
CA ALA A 6 11.33 16.44 7.43
C ALA A 6 12.82 16.07 7.42
N GLY A 7 13.65 16.89 8.06
CA GLY A 7 15.10 16.70 8.13
C GLY A 7 15.86 17.78 7.36
N ASP A 8 17.15 17.53 7.10
CA ASP A 8 18.02 18.41 6.34
C ASP A 8 18.49 17.66 5.07
N PRO A 9 18.24 18.20 3.87
CA PRO A 9 18.66 17.56 2.61
C PRO A 9 20.18 17.47 2.42
N GLN A 10 20.97 18.12 3.30
CA GLN A 10 22.42 18.04 3.30
C GLN A 10 22.97 16.91 4.20
N TRP A 11 22.11 16.25 4.99
CA TRP A 11 22.57 15.13 5.81
C TRP A 11 22.97 13.95 4.92
N GLU A 12 24.15 13.38 5.23
CA GLU A 12 24.60 12.16 4.56
C GLU A 12 23.72 10.99 5.00
N VAL A 13 23.30 10.15 4.04
CA VAL A 13 22.51 8.96 4.28
C VAL A 13 23.37 7.74 3.99
N LYS A 14 23.64 6.94 5.02
CA LYS A 14 24.34 5.65 4.95
C LYS A 14 23.42 4.47 5.26
N LYS A 15 22.39 4.73 6.07
CA LYS A 15 21.44 3.72 6.48
C LYS A 15 20.01 4.22 6.33
N VAL A 16 19.18 3.46 5.58
CA VAL A 16 17.76 3.71 5.38
C VAL A 16 16.95 2.71 6.20
N PHE A 17 15.94 3.22 6.91
CA PHE A 17 14.94 2.41 7.61
C PHE A 17 13.61 2.45 6.85
N LEU A 18 13.10 1.29 6.45
CA LEU A 18 11.85 1.13 5.74
C LEU A 18 10.69 0.88 6.72
N ALA A 19 9.61 1.61 6.55
CA ALA A 19 8.36 1.40 7.27
C ALA A 19 7.16 1.78 6.38
N LEU A 20 5.97 1.28 6.68
CA LEU A 20 4.77 1.73 6.00
C LEU A 20 4.38 3.14 6.47
N ASP A 21 4.40 3.35 7.78
CA ASP A 21 3.98 4.56 8.47
C ASP A 21 5.08 5.17 9.32
N VAL A 22 5.02 6.50 9.55
CA VAL A 22 5.81 7.18 10.57
C VAL A 22 5.01 7.20 11.87
N THR A 23 5.33 6.29 12.79
CA THR A 23 4.76 6.21 14.14
C THR A 23 5.83 6.47 15.20
N ASP A 24 5.43 6.67 16.47
CA ASP A 24 6.40 6.78 17.55
C ASP A 24 7.28 5.52 17.66
N GLU A 25 6.70 4.34 17.42
CA GLU A 25 7.37 3.04 17.44
C GLU A 25 8.37 2.89 16.26
N THR A 26 7.98 3.26 15.05
CA THR A 26 8.86 3.16 13.87
C THR A 26 10.01 4.17 13.94
N ILE A 27 9.80 5.36 14.52
CA ILE A 27 10.88 6.33 14.78
C ILE A 27 11.87 5.77 15.81
N GLU A 28 11.37 5.15 16.89
CA GLU A 28 12.22 4.53 17.91
C GLU A 28 13.04 3.38 17.35
N ALA A 29 12.43 2.52 16.54
CA ALA A 29 13.11 1.43 15.85
C ALA A 29 14.18 1.95 14.89
N ALA A 30 13.90 2.98 14.10
CA ALA A 30 14.86 3.63 13.20
C ALA A 30 16.04 4.23 13.98
N ALA A 31 15.78 4.95 15.07
CA ALA A 31 16.81 5.52 15.92
C ALA A 31 17.69 4.44 16.57
N LYS A 32 17.10 3.34 17.05
CA LYS A 32 17.80 2.22 17.66
C LYS A 32 18.81 1.55 16.73
N VAL A 33 18.49 1.46 15.45
CA VAL A 33 19.41 0.88 14.44
C VAL A 33 20.38 1.91 13.86
N GLY A 34 20.28 3.17 14.27
CA GLY A 34 21.13 4.27 13.77
C GLY A 34 20.84 4.62 12.32
N ALA A 35 19.58 4.66 11.94
CA ALA A 35 19.17 5.07 10.59
C ALA A 35 19.33 6.59 10.40
N ASP A 36 19.75 7.00 9.20
CA ASP A 36 19.87 8.41 8.79
C ASP A 36 18.62 8.91 8.08
N MET A 37 17.85 7.98 7.51
CA MET A 37 16.59 8.28 6.79
C MET A 37 15.54 7.20 7.04
N MET A 38 14.30 7.64 7.27
CA MET A 38 13.12 6.81 7.14
C MET A 38 12.52 6.99 5.74
N LEU A 39 12.44 5.90 4.99
CA LEU A 39 11.72 5.82 3.72
C LEU A 39 10.40 5.11 3.98
N THR A 40 9.28 5.83 3.82
CA THR A 40 7.96 5.32 4.12
C THR A 40 7.05 5.34 2.90
N HIS A 41 6.02 4.52 2.92
CA HIS A 41 4.94 4.64 1.95
C HIS A 41 4.07 5.86 2.31
N HIS A 42 3.51 5.89 3.51
CA HIS A 42 2.64 6.97 3.94
C HIS A 42 3.42 8.22 4.37
N PRO A 43 2.90 9.41 4.02
CA PRO A 43 3.53 10.67 4.40
C PRO A 43 3.29 11.00 5.88
N LEU A 44 4.34 11.43 6.58
CA LEU A 44 4.23 11.98 7.94
C LEU A 44 3.33 13.23 7.97
N ILE A 45 3.46 14.08 6.93
CA ILE A 45 2.71 15.32 6.80
C ILE A 45 1.72 15.17 5.65
N PHE A 46 0.46 14.88 5.99
CA PHE A 46 -0.60 14.72 5.00
C PHE A 46 -1.21 16.07 4.57
N SER A 47 -1.36 16.98 5.51
CA SER A 47 -1.91 18.33 5.30
C SER A 47 -0.94 19.38 5.76
N GLY A 48 -1.01 20.61 5.19
CA GLY A 48 -0.16 21.71 5.58
C GLY A 48 -0.27 22.05 7.07
N MET A 49 0.87 22.21 7.75
CA MET A 49 0.97 22.51 9.18
C MET A 49 1.26 24.00 9.39
N LYS A 50 0.67 24.59 10.44
CA LYS A 50 0.93 25.98 10.85
C LYS A 50 1.98 26.08 11.95
N SER A 51 2.24 25.01 12.68
CA SER A 51 3.21 24.95 13.79
C SER A 51 3.70 23.53 13.96
N VAL A 52 4.92 23.40 14.51
CA VAL A 52 5.50 22.12 14.94
C VAL A 52 5.69 22.20 16.46
N ARG A 53 4.91 21.40 17.19
CA ARG A 53 4.86 21.44 18.65
C ARG A 53 4.88 20.02 19.21
N ALA A 54 5.49 19.83 20.39
CA ALA A 54 5.59 18.52 21.02
C ALA A 54 4.25 17.99 21.60
N ASP A 55 3.28 18.88 21.83
CA ASP A 55 1.94 18.54 22.29
C ASP A 55 0.98 18.15 21.14
N ASP A 56 1.41 18.28 19.90
CA ASP A 56 0.74 17.78 18.70
C ASP A 56 1.35 16.48 18.22
N LEU A 57 0.52 15.52 17.76
CA LEU A 57 0.99 14.18 17.36
C LEU A 57 2.02 14.23 16.22
N THR A 58 1.74 14.96 15.16
CA THR A 58 2.62 15.08 14.00
C THR A 58 3.85 15.94 14.34
N GLY A 59 3.64 17.03 15.06
CA GLY A 59 4.71 17.91 15.53
C GLY A 59 5.72 17.18 16.41
N ARG A 60 5.27 16.35 17.35
CA ARG A 60 6.13 15.51 18.19
C ARG A 60 6.99 14.55 17.36
N LYS A 61 6.40 13.88 16.38
CA LYS A 61 7.12 12.97 15.48
C LYS A 61 8.20 13.70 14.69
N ILE A 62 7.91 14.89 14.15
CA ILE A 62 8.87 15.73 13.45
C ILE A 62 10.04 16.10 14.37
N ILE A 63 9.74 16.55 15.59
CA ILE A 63 10.78 16.90 16.58
C ILE A 63 11.66 15.69 16.86
N ARG A 64 11.08 14.51 17.13
CA ARG A 64 11.85 13.27 17.40
C ARG A 64 12.74 12.87 16.22
N LEU A 65 12.26 12.98 14.99
CA LEU A 65 13.09 12.72 13.80
C LEU A 65 14.29 13.65 13.73
N ILE A 66 14.08 14.97 13.90
CA ILE A 66 15.14 15.98 13.85
C ILE A 66 16.17 15.79 14.99
N GLU A 67 15.70 15.54 16.21
CA GLU A 67 16.56 15.28 17.38
C GLU A 67 17.46 14.06 17.16
N ASN A 68 16.97 13.03 16.46
CA ASN A 68 17.74 11.84 16.11
C ASN A 68 18.51 11.97 14.78
N LYS A 69 18.47 13.12 14.11
CA LYS A 69 19.07 13.38 12.78
C LYS A 69 18.57 12.40 11.71
N ILE A 70 17.31 12.01 11.77
CA ILE A 70 16.66 11.12 10.81
C ILE A 70 15.83 11.96 9.86
N SER A 71 16.14 11.89 8.57
CA SER A 71 15.32 12.47 7.51
C SER A 71 14.09 11.59 7.22
N SER A 72 12.97 12.19 6.82
CA SER A 72 11.75 11.48 6.43
C SER A 72 11.41 11.75 4.98
N TYR A 73 11.28 10.68 4.21
CA TYR A 73 10.87 10.71 2.81
C TYR A 73 9.70 9.74 2.60
N ALA A 74 8.62 10.21 1.96
CA ALA A 74 7.45 9.38 1.63
C ALA A 74 7.32 9.16 0.12
N MET A 75 7.06 7.93 -0.30
CA MET A 75 6.85 7.58 -1.71
C MET A 75 5.38 7.68 -2.13
N HIS A 76 4.45 7.31 -1.26
CA HIS A 76 3.01 7.41 -1.42
C HIS A 76 2.54 7.11 -2.85
N THR A 77 1.67 7.93 -3.43
CA THR A 77 1.06 7.72 -4.75
C THR A 77 2.07 7.47 -5.89
N ASN A 78 3.31 7.97 -5.78
CA ASN A 78 4.35 7.64 -6.76
C ASN A 78 4.61 6.12 -6.78
N PHE A 79 4.64 5.50 -5.61
CA PHE A 79 4.84 4.06 -5.52
C PHE A 79 3.58 3.27 -5.85
N ASP A 80 2.38 3.80 -5.54
CA ASP A 80 1.11 3.16 -5.94
C ASP A 80 1.06 2.95 -7.45
N VAL A 81 1.50 3.95 -8.21
CA VAL A 81 1.48 3.91 -9.68
C VAL A 81 2.63 3.06 -10.24
N LEU A 82 3.87 3.25 -9.75
CA LEU A 82 5.08 2.72 -10.37
C LEU A 82 5.57 1.39 -9.78
N GLY A 83 4.96 0.92 -8.71
CA GLY A 83 5.37 -0.32 -8.03
C GLY A 83 4.20 -1.15 -7.52
N MET A 84 3.41 -0.60 -6.61
CA MET A 84 2.38 -1.33 -5.86
C MET A 84 1.31 -1.95 -6.76
N ALA A 85 0.87 -1.22 -7.80
CA ALA A 85 -0.15 -1.69 -8.71
C ALA A 85 0.27 -2.98 -9.43
N ASP A 86 1.49 -3.04 -9.96
CA ASP A 86 1.99 -4.24 -10.64
C ASP A 86 2.33 -5.36 -9.65
N LEU A 87 2.95 -5.04 -8.52
CA LEU A 87 3.25 -6.00 -7.46
C LEU A 87 2.00 -6.73 -6.97
N SER A 88 0.92 -6.00 -6.71
CA SER A 88 -0.36 -6.60 -6.29
C SER A 88 -1.00 -7.45 -7.39
N GLY A 89 -0.92 -7.02 -8.64
CA GLY A 89 -1.35 -7.79 -9.80
C GLY A 89 -0.55 -9.08 -10.01
N ASP A 90 0.76 -9.05 -9.77
CA ASP A 90 1.64 -10.22 -9.81
C ASP A 90 1.30 -11.22 -8.71
N LEU A 91 1.09 -10.76 -7.49
CA LEU A 91 0.69 -11.62 -6.37
C LEU A 91 -0.62 -12.35 -6.64
N LEU A 92 -1.59 -11.71 -7.28
CA LEU A 92 -2.83 -12.31 -7.67
C LEU A 92 -2.72 -13.17 -8.95
N GLY A 93 -1.57 -13.20 -9.62
CA GLY A 93 -1.39 -13.93 -10.87
C GLY A 93 -2.30 -13.43 -11.98
N LEU A 94 -2.63 -12.13 -12.01
CA LEU A 94 -3.51 -11.58 -13.02
C LEU A 94 -2.86 -11.61 -14.40
N THR A 95 -3.59 -12.13 -15.38
CA THR A 95 -3.20 -12.15 -16.80
C THR A 95 -3.99 -11.11 -17.59
N ASN A 96 -3.51 -10.72 -18.78
CA ASN A 96 -4.15 -9.71 -19.64
C ASN A 96 -4.48 -8.41 -18.86
N ARG A 97 -3.52 -7.97 -18.06
CA ARG A 97 -3.69 -6.84 -17.15
C ARG A 97 -3.89 -5.52 -17.89
N GLN A 98 -4.74 -4.69 -17.30
CA GLN A 98 -4.97 -3.31 -17.68
C GLN A 98 -4.87 -2.44 -16.42
N VAL A 99 -4.50 -1.17 -16.61
CA VAL A 99 -4.56 -0.16 -15.54
C VAL A 99 -6.02 0.08 -15.18
N LEU A 100 -6.34 0.10 -13.88
CA LEU A 100 -7.71 0.30 -13.41
C LEU A 100 -8.12 1.78 -13.51
N GLU A 101 -7.31 2.68 -12.97
CA GLU A 101 -7.45 4.13 -13.13
C GLU A 101 -6.19 4.70 -13.77
N VAL A 102 -6.31 5.19 -15.00
CA VAL A 102 -5.20 5.79 -15.74
C VAL A 102 -4.94 7.20 -15.22
N THR A 103 -3.76 7.44 -14.61
CA THR A 103 -3.33 8.75 -14.11
C THR A 103 -2.31 9.43 -15.03
N TYR A 104 -1.66 8.66 -15.89
CA TYR A 104 -0.69 9.15 -16.88
C TYR A 104 -0.80 8.36 -18.18
N GLN A 105 -0.78 9.07 -19.30
CA GLN A 105 -0.79 8.46 -20.64
C GLN A 105 0.10 9.25 -21.60
N GLU A 106 1.09 8.59 -22.17
CA GLU A 106 1.97 9.15 -23.18
C GLU A 106 2.45 8.07 -24.15
N ALA A 107 2.48 8.38 -25.44
CA ALA A 107 3.08 7.55 -26.50
C ALA A 107 2.66 6.05 -26.45
N GLY A 108 1.42 5.75 -26.07
CA GLY A 108 0.90 4.39 -25.98
C GLY A 108 1.18 3.68 -24.66
N ARG A 109 1.90 4.30 -23.73
CA ARG A 109 2.11 3.84 -22.35
C ARG A 109 1.05 4.45 -21.45
N GLN A 110 0.40 3.61 -20.66
CA GLN A 110 -0.54 4.01 -19.62
C GLN A 110 0.02 3.58 -18.28
N GLU A 111 0.01 4.51 -17.33
CA GLU A 111 0.33 4.26 -15.93
C GLU A 111 -0.82 4.75 -15.05
N GLY A 112 -0.97 4.13 -13.88
CA GLY A 112 -2.03 4.51 -12.97
C GLY A 112 -2.22 3.53 -11.83
N ILE A 113 -3.27 3.78 -11.07
CA ILE A 113 -3.56 3.12 -9.82
C ILE A 113 -4.36 1.84 -10.07
N GLY A 114 -3.97 0.76 -9.37
CA GLY A 114 -4.63 -0.53 -9.45
C GLY A 114 -4.46 -1.25 -10.79
N ARG A 115 -4.82 -2.51 -10.78
CA ARG A 115 -4.81 -3.36 -11.97
C ARG A 115 -6.11 -4.16 -12.05
N VAL A 116 -6.52 -4.48 -13.27
CA VAL A 116 -7.62 -5.40 -13.56
C VAL A 116 -7.16 -6.41 -14.58
N GLY A 117 -7.53 -7.67 -14.40
CA GLY A 117 -7.10 -8.75 -15.30
C GLY A 117 -7.89 -10.04 -15.10
N SER A 118 -7.60 -11.03 -15.93
CA SER A 118 -8.19 -12.35 -15.81
C SER A 118 -7.45 -13.17 -14.76
N LEU A 119 -8.19 -13.97 -13.99
CA LEU A 119 -7.62 -15.01 -13.13
C LEU A 119 -7.05 -16.13 -14.02
N GLU A 120 -6.01 -16.80 -13.54
CA GLU A 120 -5.40 -17.94 -14.24
C GLU A 120 -6.42 -19.07 -14.46
N ARG A 121 -7.32 -19.27 -13.50
CA ARG A 121 -8.44 -20.20 -13.55
C ARG A 121 -9.65 -19.64 -12.82
N PRO A 122 -10.88 -19.96 -13.25
CA PRO A 122 -12.08 -19.62 -12.50
C PRO A 122 -12.07 -20.23 -11.11
N MET A 123 -12.52 -19.47 -10.10
CA MET A 123 -12.70 -19.96 -8.73
C MET A 123 -13.86 -19.26 -8.03
N CYS A 124 -14.43 -19.88 -7.02
CA CYS A 124 -15.50 -19.22 -6.26
C CYS A 124 -14.94 -18.14 -5.32
N LEU A 125 -15.79 -17.19 -4.89
CA LEU A 125 -15.37 -16.09 -4.01
C LEU A 125 -14.71 -16.58 -2.72
N LYS A 126 -15.21 -17.68 -2.12
CA LYS A 126 -14.63 -18.26 -0.91
C LYS A 126 -13.19 -18.70 -1.15
N ASP A 127 -12.94 -19.43 -2.24
CA ASP A 127 -11.62 -19.95 -2.57
C ASP A 127 -10.69 -18.81 -3.00
N PHE A 128 -11.21 -17.81 -3.72
CA PHE A 128 -10.46 -16.62 -4.07
C PHE A 128 -10.07 -15.81 -2.82
N GLY A 129 -10.95 -15.66 -1.84
CA GLY A 129 -10.62 -15.03 -0.56
C GLY A 129 -9.51 -15.77 0.20
N ALA A 130 -9.54 -17.11 0.22
CA ALA A 130 -8.47 -17.92 0.79
C ALA A 130 -7.16 -17.74 0.02
N PHE A 131 -7.22 -17.72 -1.31
CA PHE A 131 -6.07 -17.44 -2.18
C PHE A 131 -5.47 -16.05 -1.91
N VAL A 132 -6.28 -14.99 -1.83
CA VAL A 132 -5.81 -13.63 -1.48
C VAL A 132 -5.13 -13.64 -0.11
N LYS A 133 -5.77 -14.26 0.89
CA LYS A 133 -5.22 -14.38 2.24
C LYS A 133 -3.83 -15.02 2.24
N GLU A 134 -3.65 -16.10 1.49
CA GLU A 134 -2.38 -16.80 1.37
C GLU A 134 -1.33 -15.95 0.64
N ARG A 135 -1.68 -15.42 -0.54
CA ARG A 135 -0.76 -14.65 -1.39
C ARG A 135 -0.24 -13.37 -0.76
N PHE A 136 -1.09 -12.70 0.01
CA PHE A 136 -0.71 -11.51 0.78
C PHE A 136 -0.30 -11.83 2.23
N SER A 137 -0.13 -13.10 2.61
CA SER A 137 0.29 -13.54 3.95
C SER A 137 -0.53 -12.89 5.07
N LEU A 138 -1.86 -12.84 4.92
CA LEU A 138 -2.75 -12.13 5.83
C LEU A 138 -3.28 -13.03 6.94
N PRO A 139 -3.55 -12.50 8.15
CA PRO A 139 -4.23 -13.26 9.20
C PRO A 139 -5.70 -13.53 8.88
N PHE A 140 -6.36 -12.63 8.16
CA PHE A 140 -7.76 -12.74 7.73
C PHE A 140 -8.06 -11.83 6.52
N VAL A 141 -9.19 -12.07 5.89
CA VAL A 141 -9.82 -11.18 4.89
C VAL A 141 -11.33 -11.13 5.16
N LYS A 142 -11.99 -10.04 4.76
CA LYS A 142 -13.46 -9.95 4.79
C LYS A 142 -13.99 -10.15 3.38
N LEU A 143 -15.08 -10.90 3.24
CA LEU A 143 -15.73 -11.17 1.96
C LEU A 143 -17.12 -10.54 1.95
N TYR A 144 -17.44 -9.83 0.86
CA TYR A 144 -18.78 -9.32 0.59
C TYR A 144 -19.24 -9.89 -0.74
N GLY A 145 -20.42 -10.54 -0.75
CA GLY A 145 -21.01 -11.25 -1.88
C GLY A 145 -21.33 -12.70 -1.53
N ASN A 146 -21.92 -13.42 -2.49
CA ASN A 146 -22.20 -14.84 -2.30
C ASN A 146 -20.88 -15.64 -2.39
N PRO A 147 -20.50 -16.43 -1.35
CA PRO A 147 -19.26 -17.20 -1.34
C PRO A 147 -19.08 -18.16 -2.52
N MET A 148 -20.17 -18.59 -3.16
CA MET A 148 -20.15 -19.51 -4.30
C MET A 148 -20.18 -18.82 -5.66
N THR A 149 -20.17 -17.48 -5.70
CA THR A 149 -20.07 -16.73 -6.98
C THR A 149 -18.76 -17.09 -7.69
N MET A 150 -18.87 -17.57 -8.92
CA MET A 150 -17.71 -17.88 -9.76
C MET A 150 -17.08 -16.61 -10.33
N LEU A 151 -15.78 -16.53 -10.26
CA LEU A 151 -14.97 -15.37 -10.63
C LEU A 151 -13.95 -15.75 -11.69
N GLU A 152 -13.84 -14.95 -12.73
CA GLU A 152 -12.88 -15.11 -13.84
C GLU A 152 -12.02 -13.86 -14.02
N ARG A 153 -12.51 -12.70 -13.55
CA ARG A 153 -11.84 -11.40 -13.71
C ARG A 153 -11.83 -10.63 -12.39
N ALA A 154 -10.65 -10.23 -11.96
CA ALA A 154 -10.46 -9.51 -10.72
C ALA A 154 -9.80 -8.14 -10.95
N ALA A 155 -10.17 -7.18 -10.11
CA ALA A 155 -9.47 -5.92 -9.94
C ALA A 155 -8.76 -5.90 -8.58
N VAL A 156 -7.64 -5.17 -8.49
CA VAL A 156 -6.90 -4.94 -7.25
C VAL A 156 -6.45 -3.49 -7.17
N CYS A 157 -6.63 -2.90 -6.00
CA CYS A 157 -5.99 -1.65 -5.60
C CYS A 157 -5.64 -1.77 -4.12
N THR A 158 -4.38 -1.57 -3.79
CA THR A 158 -3.86 -1.60 -2.42
C THR A 158 -4.34 -0.38 -1.63
N GLY A 159 -4.24 -0.43 -0.31
CA GLY A 159 -4.71 0.63 0.56
C GLY A 159 -6.22 0.86 0.49
N SER A 160 -6.66 2.11 0.53
CA SER A 160 -8.08 2.48 0.50
C SER A 160 -8.58 2.71 -0.93
N GLY A 161 -9.04 1.66 -1.59
CA GLY A 161 -9.48 1.69 -2.99
C GLY A 161 -10.95 2.02 -3.23
N LYS A 162 -11.71 2.47 -2.24
CA LYS A 162 -13.15 2.75 -2.39
C LYS A 162 -13.48 3.81 -3.45
N SER A 163 -12.58 4.75 -3.70
CA SER A 163 -12.74 5.78 -4.72
C SER A 163 -12.76 5.21 -6.14
N LEU A 164 -12.15 4.04 -6.35
CA LEU A 164 -12.04 3.38 -7.66
C LEU A 164 -13.22 2.45 -7.99
N LEU A 165 -14.23 2.32 -7.12
CA LEU A 165 -15.36 1.42 -7.35
C LEU A 165 -16.07 1.66 -8.70
N LYS A 166 -16.17 2.92 -9.14
CA LYS A 166 -16.77 3.25 -10.45
C LYS A 166 -15.95 2.69 -11.60
N ASP A 167 -14.64 2.67 -11.49
CA ASP A 167 -13.75 2.15 -12.53
C ASP A 167 -13.71 0.63 -12.49
N VAL A 168 -13.77 0.03 -11.30
CA VAL A 168 -13.96 -1.42 -11.12
C VAL A 168 -15.25 -1.89 -11.83
N LEU A 169 -16.38 -1.21 -11.60
CA LEU A 169 -17.66 -1.55 -12.25
C LEU A 169 -17.59 -1.47 -13.78
N LYS A 170 -16.90 -0.44 -14.30
CA LYS A 170 -16.71 -0.27 -15.76
C LYS A 170 -15.76 -1.30 -16.37
N SER A 171 -14.80 -1.81 -15.58
CA SER A 171 -13.75 -2.71 -16.05
C SER A 171 -14.24 -4.13 -16.35
N GLY A 172 -15.47 -4.47 -15.93
CA GLY A 172 -16.02 -5.82 -16.02
C GLY A 172 -15.40 -6.80 -15.00
N ALA A 173 -14.71 -6.33 -13.96
CA ALA A 173 -14.26 -7.17 -12.85
C ALA A 173 -15.47 -7.69 -12.07
N GLN A 174 -15.41 -8.95 -11.66
CA GLN A 174 -16.42 -9.61 -10.85
C GLN A 174 -16.08 -9.59 -9.36
N VAL A 175 -14.81 -9.31 -9.05
CA VAL A 175 -14.33 -9.15 -7.68
C VAL A 175 -13.29 -8.03 -7.62
N TYR A 176 -13.28 -7.33 -6.49
CA TYR A 176 -12.33 -6.28 -6.19
C TYR A 176 -11.60 -6.56 -4.89
N VAL A 177 -10.27 -6.62 -4.96
CA VAL A 177 -9.38 -6.77 -3.80
C VAL A 177 -8.87 -5.39 -3.41
N THR A 178 -9.08 -4.98 -2.15
CA THR A 178 -8.66 -3.67 -1.63
C THR A 178 -8.62 -3.69 -0.10
N GLY A 179 -8.31 -2.55 0.52
CA GLY A 179 -8.45 -2.32 1.94
C GLY A 179 -9.48 -1.23 2.26
N ASP A 180 -9.81 -1.09 3.55
CA ASP A 180 -10.68 -0.03 4.10
C ASP A 180 -12.04 0.11 3.41
N MET A 181 -12.61 -0.98 2.98
CA MET A 181 -13.93 -0.96 2.35
C MET A 181 -15.01 -0.74 3.42
N ASP A 182 -15.71 0.38 3.32
CA ASP A 182 -16.82 0.66 4.22
C ASP A 182 -18.09 -0.12 3.84
N TYR A 183 -19.00 -0.23 4.80
CA TYR A 183 -20.21 -1.04 4.68
C TYR A 183 -21.06 -0.68 3.47
N HIS A 184 -21.35 0.61 3.27
CA HIS A 184 -22.25 1.03 2.20
C HIS A 184 -21.65 0.80 0.81
N ASN A 185 -20.39 1.16 0.61
CA ASN A 185 -19.71 0.91 -0.64
C ASN A 185 -19.62 -0.60 -0.96
N ALA A 186 -19.42 -1.43 0.07
CA ALA A 186 -19.37 -2.89 -0.12
C ALA A 186 -20.71 -3.46 -0.58
N ILE A 187 -21.82 -3.12 0.09
CA ILE A 187 -23.15 -3.65 -0.29
C ILE A 187 -23.60 -3.09 -1.65
N ASP A 188 -23.28 -1.85 -1.96
CA ASP A 188 -23.61 -1.22 -3.23
C ASP A 188 -22.82 -1.86 -4.40
N ALA A 189 -21.56 -2.23 -4.19
CA ALA A 189 -20.76 -2.96 -5.15
C ALA A 189 -21.36 -4.35 -5.42
N VAL A 190 -21.72 -5.08 -4.36
CA VAL A 190 -22.37 -6.41 -4.48
C VAL A 190 -23.70 -6.32 -5.19
N ALA A 191 -24.53 -5.31 -4.92
CA ALA A 191 -25.78 -5.07 -5.59
C ALA A 191 -25.61 -4.82 -7.11
N GLN A 192 -24.44 -4.33 -7.52
CA GLN A 192 -24.06 -4.10 -8.91
C GLN A 192 -23.24 -5.25 -9.53
N GLY A 193 -23.14 -6.39 -8.83
CA GLY A 193 -22.53 -7.62 -9.36
C GLY A 193 -21.03 -7.76 -9.12
N VAL A 194 -20.41 -6.90 -8.28
CA VAL A 194 -18.99 -6.97 -7.92
C VAL A 194 -18.83 -7.43 -6.48
N CYS A 195 -18.23 -8.59 -6.27
CA CYS A 195 -17.83 -9.07 -4.95
C CYS A 195 -16.63 -8.25 -4.42
N ILE A 196 -16.49 -8.14 -3.09
CA ILE A 196 -15.36 -7.45 -2.46
C ILE A 196 -14.57 -8.43 -1.59
N VAL A 197 -13.25 -8.38 -1.72
CA VAL A 197 -12.30 -8.96 -0.76
C VAL A 197 -11.57 -7.79 -0.09
N ASP A 198 -12.00 -7.45 1.13
CA ASP A 198 -11.30 -6.46 1.95
C ASP A 198 -10.15 -7.17 2.69
N ALA A 199 -8.95 -6.94 2.20
CA ALA A 199 -7.70 -7.50 2.68
C ALA A 199 -6.96 -6.59 3.69
N GLY A 200 -7.60 -5.48 4.05
CA GLY A 200 -7.09 -4.46 4.95
C GLY A 200 -6.04 -3.55 4.29
N HIS A 201 -5.96 -2.31 4.76
CA HIS A 201 -5.02 -1.30 4.23
C HIS A 201 -3.58 -1.76 4.39
N TYR A 202 -3.15 -1.94 5.64
CA TYR A 202 -1.81 -2.43 5.96
C TYR A 202 -1.50 -3.76 5.25
N GLY A 203 -2.49 -4.67 5.21
CA GLY A 203 -2.34 -5.99 4.61
C GLY A 203 -2.06 -5.99 3.13
N THR A 204 -2.49 -4.96 2.42
CA THR A 204 -2.24 -4.82 0.97
C THR A 204 -0.99 -4.00 0.65
N GLU A 205 -0.45 -3.22 1.62
CA GLU A 205 0.63 -2.26 1.35
C GLU A 205 1.95 -2.57 2.05
N TYR A 206 1.98 -3.42 3.10
CA TYR A 206 3.25 -3.74 3.78
C TYR A 206 4.32 -4.32 2.84
N LEU A 207 3.91 -4.84 1.70
CA LEU A 207 4.77 -5.31 0.60
C LEU A 207 5.74 -4.24 0.10
N PHE A 208 5.41 -2.96 0.29
CA PHE A 208 6.30 -1.83 0.04
C PHE A 208 7.69 -2.04 0.67
N MET A 209 7.73 -2.49 1.93
CA MET A 209 9.00 -2.61 2.66
C MET A 209 9.91 -3.68 2.04
N GLU A 210 9.36 -4.83 1.66
CA GLU A 210 10.13 -5.91 1.05
C GLU A 210 10.60 -5.53 -0.36
N TYR A 211 9.69 -4.98 -1.16
CA TYR A 211 10.02 -4.52 -2.51
C TYR A 211 11.12 -3.44 -2.49
N MET A 212 10.98 -2.44 -1.61
CA MET A 212 11.96 -1.36 -1.52
C MET A 212 13.31 -1.82 -0.95
N GLU A 213 13.32 -2.79 -0.04
CA GLU A 213 14.56 -3.40 0.45
C GLU A 213 15.36 -4.01 -0.71
N GLU A 214 14.71 -4.81 -1.56
CA GLU A 214 15.35 -5.40 -2.74
C GLU A 214 15.85 -4.33 -3.71
N LYS A 215 15.00 -3.37 -4.04
CA LYS A 215 15.35 -2.29 -4.98
C LYS A 215 16.49 -1.40 -4.49
N LEU A 216 16.49 -1.04 -3.21
CA LEU A 216 17.58 -0.23 -2.65
C LEU A 216 18.91 -0.99 -2.64
N LYS A 217 18.92 -2.28 -2.34
CA LYS A 217 20.12 -3.12 -2.41
C LYS A 217 20.68 -3.18 -3.85
N ASP A 218 19.80 -3.22 -4.85
CA ASP A 218 20.21 -3.24 -6.25
C ASP A 218 20.70 -1.87 -6.75
N TRP A 219 19.97 -0.80 -6.42
CA TRP A 219 20.27 0.54 -6.95
C TRP A 219 21.38 1.26 -6.20
N LEU A 220 21.46 1.02 -4.88
CA LEU A 220 22.36 1.72 -3.96
C LEU A 220 23.05 0.72 -3.02
N PRO A 221 23.90 -0.18 -3.56
CA PRO A 221 24.51 -1.27 -2.78
C PRO A 221 25.41 -0.78 -1.63
N GLN A 222 25.80 0.50 -1.62
CA GLN A 222 26.56 1.12 -0.55
C GLN A 222 25.71 1.56 0.65
N ILE A 223 24.37 1.56 0.52
CA ILE A 223 23.44 1.97 1.58
C ILE A 223 23.02 0.75 2.39
N GLU A 224 23.15 0.83 3.70
CA GLU A 224 22.55 -0.18 4.58
C GLU A 224 21.04 -0.01 4.64
N VAL A 225 20.31 -1.10 4.56
CA VAL A 225 18.85 -1.09 4.64
C VAL A 225 18.40 -1.93 5.83
N ALA A 226 17.56 -1.34 6.68
CA ALA A 226 16.81 -2.01 7.73
C ALA A 226 15.31 -1.75 7.51
N LYS A 227 14.46 -2.61 8.04
CA LYS A 227 13.01 -2.44 7.91
C LYS A 227 12.29 -2.76 9.21
N MET A 228 11.10 -2.19 9.37
CA MET A 228 10.20 -2.53 10.46
C MET A 228 9.72 -3.97 10.31
N GLU A 229 9.56 -4.68 11.43
CA GLU A 229 8.92 -5.98 11.44
C GLU A 229 7.45 -5.86 11.03
N ILE A 230 6.96 -6.86 10.28
CA ILE A 230 5.57 -6.89 9.84
C ILE A 230 4.68 -7.15 11.05
N SER A 231 3.81 -6.19 11.35
CA SER A 231 2.86 -6.27 12.45
C SER A 231 1.50 -5.74 12.01
N HIS A 232 0.53 -6.64 11.87
CA HIS A 232 -0.82 -6.25 11.47
C HIS A 232 -1.51 -5.49 12.62
N PRO A 233 -1.97 -4.23 12.36
CA PRO A 233 -2.55 -3.38 13.43
C PRO A 233 -3.94 -3.83 13.86
N CYS A 234 -4.59 -4.72 13.12
CA CYS A 234 -5.94 -5.23 13.36
C CYS A 234 -5.91 -6.73 13.68
N GLN A 235 -6.64 -7.11 14.72
CA GLN A 235 -6.86 -8.50 15.13
C GLN A 235 -8.36 -8.81 15.10
N VAL A 236 -8.71 -10.04 14.73
CA VAL A 236 -10.09 -10.58 14.81
C VAL A 236 -10.11 -11.62 15.92
N LEU A 237 -11.01 -11.41 16.88
CA LEU A 237 -11.21 -12.28 18.05
C LEU A 237 -12.34 -13.27 17.81
#